data_3b7864461bf7263897433dea11061e90
#
_entry.id   3b7864461bf7263897433dea11061e90
#
_cell.length_a   1.000
_cell.length_b   1.000
_cell.length_c   1.000
_cell.angle_alpha   90.00
_cell.angle_beta   90.00
_cell.angle_gamma   90.00
#
_symmetry.space_group_name_H-M   'P 1'
#
loop_
_entity.id
_entity.type
_entity.pdbx_description
1 polymer ?
#
loop_
_entity_poly.entity_id
_entity_poly.type
_entity_poly.pdbx_seq_one_letter_code
_entity_poly.pdbx_strand_id
1 'polypeptide(L)'
;MSANSIGIVMNGVTGRMGLNQHLVRSIVAIREQGGVPMPDGTRLMPDPILVGRDERKLRALATKYGIQRITTDLEQALANDVTVVAELFFVKSV
;
A
#
# COMPACT_ATOMS: atom_id res chain seq x y z
N MET A 1 2.28 1.81 -24.84
CA MET A 1 1.87 0.69 -24.01
C MET A 1 1.24 1.17 -22.73
N SER A 2 0.11 0.61 -22.40
CA SER A 2 -0.60 1.00 -21.21
C SER A 2 -0.06 0.25 -20.00
N ALA A 3 -0.01 0.94 -18.87
CA ALA A 3 0.32 0.31 -17.61
C ALA A 3 -0.96 -0.19 -16.97
N ASN A 4 -0.91 -1.36 -16.37
CA ASN A 4 -2.00 -1.89 -15.58
C ASN A 4 -1.78 -1.52 -14.11
N SER A 5 -2.82 -1.05 -13.45
CA SER A 5 -2.76 -0.75 -12.02
C SER A 5 -3.26 -1.93 -11.21
N ILE A 6 -2.61 -2.15 -10.07
CA ILE A 6 -3.09 -3.12 -9.09
C ILE A 6 -3.30 -2.40 -7.76
N GLY A 7 -4.55 -2.38 -7.31
CA GLY A 7 -4.88 -1.76 -6.03
C GLY A 7 -4.46 -2.66 -4.88
N ILE A 8 -3.70 -2.12 -3.94
CA ILE A 8 -3.21 -2.86 -2.79
C ILE A 8 -3.63 -2.13 -1.52
N VAL A 9 -4.52 -2.76 -0.75
CA VAL A 9 -4.86 -2.25 0.58
C VAL A 9 -3.83 -2.76 1.57
N MET A 10 -3.13 -1.82 2.21
CA MET A 10 -2.12 -2.13 3.22
C MET A 10 -2.73 -1.88 4.60
N ASN A 11 -3.39 -2.91 5.14
CA ASN A 11 -4.15 -2.81 6.38
C ASN A 11 -3.25 -2.97 7.60
N GLY A 12 -3.45 -2.12 8.61
CA GLY A 12 -2.69 -2.18 9.84
C GLY A 12 -1.31 -1.55 9.75
N VAL A 13 -1.10 -0.66 8.78
CA VAL A 13 0.22 -0.10 8.48
C VAL A 13 0.78 0.76 9.62
N THR A 14 -0.08 1.30 10.50
CA THR A 14 0.37 2.12 11.63
C THR A 14 0.79 1.30 12.86
N GLY A 15 0.50 -0.01 12.86
CA GLY A 15 1.08 -0.89 13.86
C GLY A 15 2.49 -1.25 13.44
N ARG A 16 3.39 -1.50 14.35
CA ARG A 16 4.77 -1.92 14.07
C ARG A 16 5.43 -1.10 12.96
N MET A 17 5.45 0.20 13.14
CA MET A 17 5.92 1.15 12.12
C MET A 17 7.29 0.79 11.54
N GLY A 18 8.22 0.32 12.36
CA GLY A 18 9.55 -0.01 11.89
C GLY A 18 9.59 -1.09 10.82
N LEU A 19 8.73 -2.12 10.96
CA LEU A 19 8.63 -3.19 9.97
C LEU A 19 7.81 -2.75 8.77
N ASN A 20 6.70 -2.08 9.02
CA ASN A 20 5.77 -1.72 7.96
C ASN A 20 6.34 -0.67 7.02
N GLN A 21 7.23 0.18 7.51
CA GLN A 21 7.91 1.15 6.66
C GLN A 21 8.71 0.48 5.55
N HIS A 22 9.28 -0.69 5.81
CA HIS A 22 10.03 -1.41 4.77
C HIS A 22 9.12 -1.83 3.62
N LEU A 23 7.90 -2.30 3.94
CA LEU A 23 6.94 -2.70 2.92
C LEU A 23 6.46 -1.49 2.13
N VAL A 24 6.13 -0.39 2.81
CA VAL A 24 5.71 0.82 2.13
C VAL A 24 6.82 1.33 1.22
N ARG A 25 8.06 1.33 1.70
CA ARG A 25 9.21 1.76 0.91
C ARG A 25 9.39 0.89 -0.33
N SER A 26 9.20 -0.42 -0.19
CA SER A 26 9.32 -1.34 -1.32
C SER A 26 8.28 -1.04 -2.40
N ILE A 27 7.04 -0.79 -2.00
CA ILE A 27 5.98 -0.44 -2.95
C ILE A 27 6.30 0.88 -3.64
N VAL A 28 6.76 1.87 -2.90
CA VAL A 28 7.13 3.18 -3.47
C VAL A 28 8.28 3.04 -4.44
N ALA A 29 9.29 2.23 -4.12
CA ALA A 29 10.42 1.99 -5.02
C ALA A 29 9.95 1.37 -6.34
N ILE A 30 9.01 0.43 -6.27
CA ILE A 30 8.43 -0.16 -7.49
C ILE A 30 7.71 0.90 -8.32
N ARG A 31 6.96 1.79 -7.67
CA ARG A 31 6.29 2.88 -8.37
C ARG A 31 7.29 3.82 -9.04
N GLU A 32 8.36 4.16 -8.34
CA GLU A 32 9.37 5.07 -8.88
C GLU A 32 10.09 4.52 -10.10
N GLN A 33 10.28 3.21 -10.17
CA GLN A 33 10.88 2.58 -11.34
C GLN A 33 9.89 2.37 -12.49
N GLY A 34 8.63 2.74 -12.32
CA GLY A 34 7.61 2.63 -13.36
C GLY A 34 6.81 1.34 -13.34
N GLY A 35 6.81 0.64 -12.21
CA GLY A 35 6.06 -0.60 -12.05
C GLY A 35 6.89 -1.84 -12.33
N VAL A 36 6.25 -3.00 -12.28
CA VAL A 36 6.88 -4.29 -12.53
C VAL A 36 6.71 -4.65 -14.00
N PRO A 37 7.79 -4.90 -14.76
CA PRO A 37 7.66 -5.32 -16.15
C PRO A 37 7.04 -6.72 -16.23
N MET A 38 6.06 -6.87 -17.11
CA MET A 38 5.35 -8.13 -17.30
C MET A 38 5.84 -8.79 -18.59
N PRO A 39 5.69 -10.13 -18.69
CA PRO A 39 6.16 -10.85 -19.90
C PRO A 39 5.50 -10.40 -21.20
N ASP A 40 4.28 -9.84 -21.12
CA ASP A 40 3.55 -9.39 -22.31
C ASP A 40 3.95 -7.98 -22.75
N GLY A 41 4.96 -7.38 -22.11
CA GLY A 41 5.43 -6.05 -22.44
C GLY A 41 4.71 -4.92 -21.72
N THR A 42 3.71 -5.23 -20.92
CA THR A 42 3.04 -4.22 -20.09
C THR A 42 3.81 -4.04 -18.77
N ARG A 43 3.40 -3.05 -17.99
CA ARG A 43 3.94 -2.85 -16.65
C ARG A 43 2.79 -2.90 -15.64
N LEU A 44 3.05 -3.49 -14.49
CA LEU A 44 2.10 -3.57 -13.40
C LEU A 44 2.46 -2.52 -12.35
N MET A 45 1.59 -1.52 -12.20
CA MET A 45 1.84 -0.40 -11.28
C MET A 45 1.05 -0.63 -9.99
N PRO A 46 1.72 -0.76 -8.84
CA PRO A 46 1.02 -0.88 -7.57
C PRO A 46 0.42 0.46 -7.17
N ASP A 47 -0.80 0.42 -6.67
CA ASP A 47 -1.53 1.59 -6.21
C ASP A 47 -1.94 1.35 -4.76
N PRO A 48 -1.12 1.79 -3.79
CA PRO A 48 -1.35 1.47 -2.39
C PRO A 48 -2.40 2.36 -1.76
N ILE A 49 -3.20 1.76 -0.89
CA ILE A 49 -4.10 2.47 0.01
C ILE A 49 -3.65 2.12 1.42
N LEU A 50 -3.21 3.11 2.18
CA LEU A 50 -2.74 2.88 3.54
C LEU A 50 -3.92 2.90 4.51
N VAL A 51 -4.06 1.86 5.29
CA VAL A 51 -5.12 1.74 6.30
C VAL A 51 -4.49 1.47 7.66
N GLY A 52 -4.89 2.24 8.65
CA GLY A 52 -4.40 2.07 10.00
C GLY A 52 -5.28 2.79 10.99
N ARG A 53 -5.10 2.50 12.27
CA ARG A 53 -5.91 3.09 13.33
C ARG A 53 -5.49 4.50 13.70
N ASP A 54 -4.22 4.85 13.48
CA ASP A 54 -3.67 6.12 13.91
C ASP A 54 -3.56 7.05 12.69
N GLU A 55 -4.52 7.97 12.58
CA GLU A 55 -4.59 8.89 11.45
C GLU A 55 -3.33 9.76 11.35
N ARG A 56 -2.77 10.18 12.48
CA ARG A 56 -1.58 11.03 12.48
C ARG A 56 -0.39 10.28 11.90
N LYS A 57 -0.21 9.02 12.28
CA LYS A 57 0.86 8.19 11.72
C LYS A 57 0.62 7.89 10.25
N LEU A 58 -0.63 7.68 9.85
CA LEU A 58 -0.97 7.49 8.44
C LEU A 58 -0.57 8.69 7.61
N ARG A 59 -0.91 9.89 8.08
CA ARG A 59 -0.57 11.12 7.36
C ARG A 59 0.93 11.32 7.26
N ALA A 60 1.66 10.99 8.33
CA ALA A 60 3.11 11.08 8.32
C ALA A 60 3.73 10.14 7.30
N LEU A 61 3.25 8.89 7.24
CA LEU A 61 3.70 7.93 6.24
C LEU A 61 3.37 8.39 4.83
N ALA A 62 2.14 8.84 4.62
CA ALA A 62 1.69 9.27 3.31
C ALA A 62 2.53 10.44 2.80
N THR A 63 2.81 11.40 3.67
CA THR A 63 3.64 12.56 3.30
C THR A 63 5.07 12.13 2.99
N LYS A 64 5.62 11.24 3.81
CA LYS A 64 7.00 10.80 3.65
C LYS A 64 7.21 10.08 2.32
N TYR A 65 6.23 9.30 1.87
CA TYR A 65 6.37 8.45 0.69
C TYR A 65 5.53 8.91 -0.51
N GLY A 66 4.87 10.05 -0.40
CA GLY A 66 4.09 10.58 -1.51
C GLY A 66 2.85 9.76 -1.85
N ILE A 67 2.25 9.10 -0.86
CA ILE A 67 1.06 8.30 -1.05
C ILE A 67 -0.15 9.17 -0.74
N GLN A 68 -1.14 9.17 -1.63
CA GLN A 68 -2.31 10.04 -1.50
C GLN A 68 -3.51 9.35 -0.88
N ARG A 69 -3.57 8.03 -0.95
CA ARG A 69 -4.76 7.27 -0.54
C ARG A 69 -4.53 6.66 0.83
N ILE A 70 -5.16 7.27 1.84
CA ILE A 70 -5.11 6.79 3.22
C ILE A 70 -6.51 6.81 3.81
N THR A 71 -6.79 5.91 4.73
CA THR A 71 -8.04 5.90 5.47
C THR A 71 -7.87 5.12 6.78
N THR A 72 -8.69 5.46 7.76
CA THR A 72 -8.77 4.67 9.00
C THR A 72 -9.87 3.61 8.91
N ASP A 73 -10.62 3.59 7.81
CA ASP A 73 -11.76 2.69 7.62
C ASP A 73 -11.43 1.67 6.53
N LEU A 74 -11.23 0.43 6.94
CA LEU A 74 -10.91 -0.65 6.02
C LEU A 74 -12.03 -0.89 4.99
N GLU A 75 -13.29 -0.78 5.41
CA GLU A 75 -14.41 -0.98 4.49
C GLU A 75 -14.40 0.07 3.38
N GLN A 76 -14.06 1.29 3.72
CA GLN A 76 -13.95 2.36 2.73
C GLN A 76 -12.84 2.04 1.72
N ALA A 77 -11.71 1.52 2.22
CA ALA A 77 -10.61 1.12 1.34
C ALA A 77 -11.04 -0.01 0.40
N LEU A 78 -11.77 -0.99 0.92
CA LEU A 78 -12.21 -2.14 0.13
C LEU A 78 -13.30 -1.79 -0.88
N ALA A 79 -13.97 -0.64 -0.73
CA ALA A 79 -14.95 -0.18 -1.69
C ALA A 79 -14.31 0.30 -3.00
N ASN A 80 -12.99 0.48 -3.01
CA ASN A 80 -12.25 0.83 -4.21
C ASN A 80 -11.97 -0.43 -5.03
N ASP A 81 -11.45 -0.23 -6.23
CA ASP A 81 -11.06 -1.32 -7.10
C ASP A 81 -9.75 -1.92 -6.58
N VAL A 82 -9.88 -2.92 -5.73
CA VAL A 82 -8.75 -3.49 -4.98
C VAL A 82 -8.51 -4.92 -5.45
N THR A 83 -7.26 -5.24 -5.74
CA THR A 83 -6.85 -6.57 -6.17
C THR A 83 -6.23 -7.37 -5.03
N VAL A 84 -5.48 -6.69 -4.16
CA VAL A 84 -4.73 -7.36 -3.09
C VAL A 84 -4.95 -6.62 -1.78
N VAL A 85 -5.12 -7.39 -0.71
CA VAL A 85 -5.16 -6.85 0.65
C VAL A 85 -3.98 -7.43 1.41
N ALA A 86 -3.09 -6.57 1.88
CA ALA A 86 -1.95 -6.97 2.69
C ALA A 86 -2.21 -6.64 4.14
N GLU A 87 -2.20 -7.66 4.99
CA GLU A 87 -2.39 -7.48 6.42
C GLU A 87 -1.04 -7.25 7.08
N LEU A 88 -0.81 -6.05 7.56
CA LEU A 88 0.49 -5.62 8.07
C LEU A 88 0.56 -5.58 9.59
N PHE A 89 -0.51 -5.95 10.27
CA PHE A 89 -0.47 -6.03 11.72
C PHE A 89 0.01 -7.42 12.13
N PHE A 90 0.65 -7.46 13.28
CA PHE A 90 1.14 -8.73 13.81
C PHE A 90 -0.04 -9.51 14.42
N VAL A 91 -0.28 -10.68 13.87
CA VAL A 91 -1.22 -11.62 14.47
C VAL A 91 -0.37 -12.62 15.24
N LYS A 92 -0.48 -12.56 16.55
CA LYS A 92 0.27 -13.48 17.39
C LYS A 92 -0.33 -14.87 17.22
N SER A 93 0.42 -15.75 16.58
CA SER A 93 -0.02 -17.13 16.50
C SER A 93 0.18 -17.81 17.83
N VAL A 94 -0.72 -18.61 18.17
CA VAL A 94 -0.69 -19.35 19.44
C VAL A 94 0.08 -20.64 19.26
#